data_c7078545a7af4298315fba1ca1cc1f6d
#
_entry.id   c7078545a7af4298315fba1ca1cc1f6d
#
_cell.length_a   1.000
_cell.length_b   1.000
_cell.length_c   1.000
_cell.angle_alpha   90.00
_cell.angle_beta   90.00
_cell.angle_gamma   90.00
#
_symmetry.space_group_name_H-M   'P 1'
#
loop_
_entity.id
_entity.type
_entity.pdbx_description
1 polymer ?
#
loop_
_entity_poly.entity_id
_entity_poly.type
_entity_poly.pdbx_seq_one_letter_code
_entity_poly.pdbx_strand_id
1 'polypeptide(L)'
;MAKYRLGKLKPRIRMETPSFGDFLPKATEWPAVKPRGWEYAVKPSDLEILGNDKFGNCAEAGAMHLIQVETANTGQPLRGTLEQTLGLYSAVTGFDPSNPYSDQGTDLLTLLEYWKATGITVNDASGKPVLHKILGWASLDLSSVAQIRYANDIFGGTYLGIKCPQSCMDDTSNWTYVADSPIEGGHCIDGTGQGSQGGHLISWGLNIPFTFEFLLKYLDEGYIVVSSSWLDQQGKSPSGLDLDGLLTAMKAL
;
A
#
# COMPACT_ATOMS: atom_id res chain seq x y z
N MET A 1 -26.87 -4.72 -1.59
CA MET A 1 -25.59 -5.07 -2.26
C MET A 1 -24.47 -4.45 -1.46
N ALA A 2 -23.34 -5.14 -1.30
CA ALA A 2 -22.19 -4.57 -0.61
C ALA A 2 -21.75 -3.27 -1.32
N LYS A 3 -21.44 -2.25 -0.52
CA LYS A 3 -21.02 -0.93 -1.02
C LYS A 3 -19.60 -0.97 -1.61
N TYR A 4 -18.80 -1.94 -1.21
CA TYR A 4 -17.39 -2.09 -1.56
C TYR A 4 -17.07 -3.52 -2.03
N ARG A 5 -16.01 -3.68 -2.81
CA ARG A 5 -15.53 -4.99 -3.28
C ARG A 5 -14.20 -5.33 -2.62
N LEU A 6 -14.00 -6.62 -2.43
CA LEU A 6 -12.78 -7.23 -1.93
C LEU A 6 -12.16 -8.04 -3.06
N GLY A 7 -10.84 -8.11 -3.13
CA GLY A 7 -10.18 -8.78 -4.25
C GLY A 7 -8.75 -9.21 -3.99
N LYS A 8 -8.23 -9.02 -2.76
CA LYS A 8 -6.91 -9.54 -2.42
C LYS A 8 -6.97 -11.05 -2.26
N LEU A 9 -6.14 -11.77 -3.00
CA LEU A 9 -5.99 -13.22 -2.88
C LEU A 9 -5.25 -13.58 -1.58
N LYS A 10 -5.24 -14.87 -1.25
CA LYS A 10 -4.46 -15.35 -0.09
C LYS A 10 -2.97 -15.10 -0.33
N PRO A 11 -2.22 -14.71 0.72
CA PRO A 11 -0.79 -14.49 0.61
C PRO A 11 -0.05 -15.70 0.05
N ARG A 12 0.88 -15.45 -0.88
CA ARG A 12 1.86 -16.45 -1.29
C ARG A 12 3.13 -16.28 -0.48
N ILE A 13 3.69 -17.39 -0.03
CA ILE A 13 5.00 -17.39 0.61
C ILE A 13 6.05 -17.52 -0.49
N ARG A 14 6.91 -16.51 -0.63
CA ARG A 14 8.13 -16.59 -1.43
C ARG A 14 9.34 -16.50 -0.53
N MET A 15 10.16 -17.54 -0.55
CA MET A 15 11.38 -17.60 0.26
C MET A 15 12.41 -16.54 -0.15
N GLU A 16 12.32 -16.04 -1.38
CA GLU A 16 13.23 -15.01 -1.90
C GLU A 16 12.80 -13.58 -1.57
N THR A 17 11.60 -13.38 -1.01
CA THR A 17 11.20 -12.02 -0.59
C THR A 17 12.02 -11.60 0.61
N PRO A 18 12.86 -10.54 0.51
CA PRO A 18 13.68 -10.11 1.62
C PRO A 18 12.80 -9.63 2.78
N SER A 19 13.24 -9.90 4.00
CA SER A 19 12.61 -9.34 5.19
C SER A 19 13.15 -7.92 5.44
N PHE A 20 12.26 -6.97 5.67
CA PHE A 20 12.66 -5.62 6.05
C PHE A 20 13.49 -5.64 7.35
N GLY A 21 13.20 -6.58 8.26
CA GLY A 21 13.96 -6.77 9.49
C GLY A 21 15.44 -7.07 9.27
N ASP A 22 15.81 -7.70 8.16
CA ASP A 22 17.20 -8.07 7.87
C ASP A 22 18.07 -6.83 7.54
N PHE A 23 17.46 -5.70 7.18
CA PHE A 23 18.15 -4.45 6.85
C PHE A 23 18.11 -3.42 7.98
N LEU A 24 17.40 -3.71 9.06
CA LEU A 24 17.28 -2.79 10.17
C LEU A 24 18.40 -3.00 11.19
N PRO A 25 18.89 -1.92 11.83
CA PRO A 25 19.67 -2.06 13.05
C PRO A 25 18.83 -2.78 14.12
N LYS A 26 19.46 -3.24 15.21
CA LYS A 26 18.71 -3.85 16.31
C LYS A 26 17.56 -2.94 16.73
N ALA A 27 16.40 -3.52 17.07
CA ALA A 27 15.19 -2.76 17.42
C ALA A 27 15.40 -1.74 18.55
N THR A 28 16.36 -1.96 19.42
CA THR A 28 16.78 -1.03 20.49
C THR A 28 17.47 0.24 19.98
N GLU A 29 17.90 0.25 18.72
CA GLU A 29 18.61 1.38 18.08
C GLU A 29 17.70 2.18 17.14
N TRP A 30 16.42 1.77 17.02
CA TRP A 30 15.50 2.51 16.16
C TRP A 30 15.16 3.86 16.78
N PRO A 31 15.19 4.93 16.00
CA PRO A 31 14.77 6.24 16.50
C PRO A 31 13.29 6.20 16.90
N ALA A 32 12.93 7.02 17.87
CA ALA A 32 11.55 7.17 18.27
C ALA A 32 10.69 7.68 17.09
N VAL A 33 9.75 6.86 16.66
CA VAL A 33 8.84 7.21 15.57
C VAL A 33 7.86 8.27 16.06
N LYS A 34 7.84 9.42 15.38
CA LYS A 34 6.93 10.52 15.68
C LYS A 34 5.55 10.26 15.08
N PRO A 35 4.46 10.75 15.70
CA PRO A 35 3.17 10.82 15.04
C PRO A 35 3.27 11.56 13.70
N ARG A 36 2.77 10.94 12.63
CA ARG A 36 2.87 11.47 11.27
C ARG A 36 1.75 10.92 10.38
N GLY A 37 1.34 11.68 9.40
CA GLY A 37 0.43 11.26 8.34
C GLY A 37 0.97 11.74 6.99
N TRP A 38 1.45 10.82 6.17
CA TRP A 38 1.92 11.12 4.83
C TRP A 38 0.76 11.42 3.87
N GLU A 39 -0.41 10.82 4.15
CA GLU A 39 -1.66 11.04 3.41
C GLU A 39 -2.11 12.51 3.40
N TYR A 40 -1.68 13.32 4.35
CA TYR A 40 -2.04 14.75 4.41
C TYR A 40 -1.46 15.57 3.25
N ALA A 41 -0.48 15.06 2.52
CA ALA A 41 -0.01 15.68 1.28
C ALA A 41 -1.01 15.53 0.13
N VAL A 42 -1.97 14.60 0.24
CA VAL A 42 -3.02 14.35 -0.75
C VAL A 42 -4.33 14.98 -0.28
N LYS A 43 -4.98 15.75 -1.13
CA LYS A 43 -6.31 16.28 -0.80
C LYS A 43 -7.32 15.14 -0.73
N PRO A 44 -8.22 15.08 0.27
CA PRO A 44 -9.24 14.03 0.35
C PRO A 44 -10.10 13.91 -0.92
N SER A 45 -10.38 15.03 -1.61
CA SER A 45 -11.11 15.05 -2.89
C SER A 45 -10.36 14.37 -4.04
N ASP A 46 -9.07 14.15 -3.88
CA ASP A 46 -8.21 13.54 -4.90
C ASP A 46 -7.99 12.04 -4.66
N LEU A 47 -8.49 11.51 -3.55
CA LEU A 47 -8.56 10.08 -3.29
C LEU A 47 -9.80 9.52 -3.97
N GLU A 48 -9.62 8.87 -5.11
CA GLU A 48 -10.72 8.23 -5.85
C GLU A 48 -10.81 6.74 -5.50
N ILE A 49 -12.01 6.15 -5.59
CA ILE A 49 -12.22 4.73 -5.31
C ILE A 49 -11.63 3.80 -6.38
N LEU A 50 -11.30 4.34 -7.55
CA LEU A 50 -10.62 3.68 -8.67
C LEU A 50 -11.27 2.36 -9.11
N GLY A 51 -12.60 2.27 -9.00
CA GLY A 51 -13.40 1.10 -9.41
C GLY A 51 -13.51 0.00 -8.35
N ASN A 52 -12.91 0.17 -7.17
CA ASN A 52 -12.95 -0.85 -6.12
C ASN A 52 -14.31 -0.92 -5.36
N ASP A 53 -15.30 -0.16 -5.82
CA ASP A 53 -16.72 -0.35 -5.49
C ASP A 53 -17.39 -1.45 -6.33
N LYS A 54 -16.83 -1.75 -7.51
CA LYS A 54 -17.42 -2.67 -8.50
C LYS A 54 -16.56 -3.91 -8.75
N PHE A 55 -15.25 -3.76 -8.68
CA PHE A 55 -14.27 -4.79 -9.08
C PHE A 55 -13.35 -5.17 -7.94
N GLY A 56 -12.82 -6.39 -8.00
CA GLY A 56 -11.85 -6.93 -7.02
C GLY A 56 -10.43 -6.40 -7.19
N ASN A 57 -10.26 -5.14 -7.59
CA ASN A 57 -9.00 -4.48 -7.95
C ASN A 57 -8.37 -3.67 -6.79
N CYS A 58 -8.62 -4.07 -5.54
CA CYS A 58 -8.11 -3.33 -4.38
C CYS A 58 -6.58 -3.25 -4.33
N ALA A 59 -5.88 -4.24 -4.85
CA ALA A 59 -4.43 -4.22 -4.94
C ALA A 59 -3.94 -3.11 -5.89
N GLU A 60 -4.52 -3.02 -7.08
CA GLU A 60 -4.18 -2.01 -8.07
C GLU A 60 -4.55 -0.60 -7.59
N ALA A 61 -5.72 -0.44 -6.98
CA ALA A 61 -6.15 0.83 -6.39
C ALA A 61 -5.20 1.27 -5.26
N GLY A 62 -4.77 0.33 -4.40
CA GLY A 62 -3.77 0.58 -3.37
C GLY A 62 -2.44 1.04 -3.97
N ALA A 63 -1.91 0.33 -4.97
CA ALA A 63 -0.67 0.76 -5.63
C ALA A 63 -0.77 2.19 -6.20
N MET A 64 -1.90 2.57 -6.79
CA MET A 64 -2.14 3.94 -7.28
C MET A 64 -2.15 4.97 -6.14
N HIS A 65 -2.79 4.64 -5.00
CA HIS A 65 -2.82 5.53 -3.84
C HIS A 65 -1.44 5.68 -3.20
N LEU A 66 -0.67 4.59 -3.09
CA LEU A 66 0.68 4.65 -2.54
C LEU A 66 1.59 5.54 -3.40
N ILE A 67 1.57 5.39 -4.74
CA ILE A 67 2.26 6.29 -5.67
C ILE A 67 1.83 7.75 -5.42
N GLN A 68 0.55 8.01 -5.27
CA GLN A 68 0.01 9.34 -5.07
C GLN A 68 0.53 9.97 -3.76
N VAL A 69 0.54 9.20 -2.66
CA VAL A 69 1.06 9.67 -1.37
C VAL A 69 2.56 9.96 -1.45
N GLU A 70 3.36 9.02 -1.95
CA GLU A 70 4.80 9.19 -2.09
C GLU A 70 5.16 10.44 -2.89
N THR A 71 4.59 10.56 -4.08
CA THR A 71 4.94 11.62 -5.02
C THR A 71 4.40 12.99 -4.62
N ALA A 72 3.27 13.06 -3.90
CA ALA A 72 2.78 14.30 -3.31
C ALA A 72 3.76 14.84 -2.24
N ASN A 73 4.34 13.97 -1.43
CA ASN A 73 5.30 14.35 -0.40
C ASN A 73 6.66 14.81 -0.97
N THR A 74 7.00 14.44 -2.19
CA THR A 74 8.23 14.88 -2.89
C THR A 74 7.99 16.07 -3.83
N GLY A 75 6.76 16.59 -3.87
CA GLY A 75 6.41 17.76 -4.66
C GLY A 75 6.24 17.50 -6.16
N GLN A 76 6.16 16.26 -6.58
CA GLN A 76 5.94 15.84 -7.96
C GLN A 76 4.72 14.89 -8.05
N PRO A 77 3.50 15.36 -7.71
CA PRO A 77 2.34 14.50 -7.55
C PRO A 77 2.00 13.74 -8.85
N LEU A 78 1.92 12.43 -8.74
CA LEU A 78 1.41 11.52 -9.76
C LEU A 78 0.05 10.98 -9.30
N ARG A 79 -0.82 10.65 -10.27
CA ARG A 79 -2.18 10.20 -9.97
C ARG A 79 -2.65 9.14 -10.96
N GLY A 80 -3.16 8.04 -10.45
CA GLY A 80 -3.86 7.03 -11.24
C GLY A 80 -5.28 7.48 -11.62
N THR A 81 -5.79 6.98 -12.74
CA THR A 81 -7.19 7.12 -13.14
C THR A 81 -7.90 5.78 -13.07
N LEU A 82 -9.24 5.78 -13.09
CA LEU A 82 -10.03 4.55 -13.18
C LEU A 82 -9.59 3.68 -14.38
N GLU A 83 -9.42 4.29 -15.55
CA GLU A 83 -9.01 3.58 -16.76
C GLU A 83 -7.63 2.92 -16.60
N GLN A 84 -6.66 3.65 -16.06
CA GLN A 84 -5.31 3.13 -15.80
C GLN A 84 -5.33 2.01 -14.77
N THR A 85 -6.16 2.14 -13.72
CA THR A 85 -6.28 1.12 -12.67
C THR A 85 -6.90 -0.17 -13.21
N LEU A 86 -7.95 -0.08 -14.02
CA LEU A 86 -8.55 -1.25 -14.66
C LEU A 86 -7.64 -1.86 -15.74
N GLY A 87 -6.90 -1.03 -16.47
CA GLY A 87 -5.88 -1.50 -17.41
C GLY A 87 -4.75 -2.26 -16.72
N LEU A 88 -4.30 -1.77 -15.55
CA LEU A 88 -3.34 -2.48 -14.71
C LEU A 88 -3.91 -3.81 -14.22
N TYR A 89 -5.15 -3.82 -13.72
CA TYR A 89 -5.82 -5.04 -13.27
C TYR A 89 -5.91 -6.07 -14.40
N SER A 90 -6.29 -5.64 -15.60
CA SER A 90 -6.31 -6.52 -16.79
C SER A 90 -4.91 -7.05 -17.13
N ALA A 91 -3.88 -6.21 -17.09
CA ALA A 91 -2.52 -6.59 -17.45
C ALA A 91 -1.90 -7.60 -16.46
N VAL A 92 -2.23 -7.47 -15.17
CA VAL A 92 -1.68 -8.33 -14.10
C VAL A 92 -2.43 -9.66 -13.99
N THR A 93 -3.76 -9.65 -14.15
CA THR A 93 -4.62 -10.80 -13.82
C THR A 93 -5.32 -11.43 -15.02
N GLY A 94 -5.36 -10.75 -16.16
CA GLY A 94 -6.20 -11.16 -17.30
C GLY A 94 -7.68 -10.75 -17.11
N PHE A 95 -7.97 -9.83 -16.18
CA PHE A 95 -9.32 -9.30 -16.00
C PHE A 95 -9.87 -8.70 -17.29
N ASP A 96 -11.10 -9.06 -17.63
CA ASP A 96 -11.86 -8.53 -18.75
C ASP A 96 -13.18 -7.94 -18.23
N PRO A 97 -13.38 -6.61 -18.30
CA PRO A 97 -14.60 -5.98 -17.80
C PRO A 97 -15.89 -6.46 -18.48
N SER A 98 -15.79 -7.07 -19.65
CA SER A 98 -16.94 -7.68 -20.34
C SER A 98 -17.30 -9.09 -19.81
N ASN A 99 -16.38 -9.71 -19.07
CA ASN A 99 -16.55 -11.05 -18.50
C ASN A 99 -16.49 -11.00 -16.97
N PRO A 100 -17.62 -10.96 -16.25
CA PRO A 100 -17.62 -10.87 -14.78
C PRO A 100 -16.96 -12.07 -14.08
N TYR A 101 -16.79 -13.20 -14.76
CA TYR A 101 -16.09 -14.37 -14.20
C TYR A 101 -14.57 -14.20 -14.17
N SER A 102 -14.02 -13.22 -14.87
CA SER A 102 -12.60 -12.90 -14.86
C SER A 102 -12.19 -12.05 -13.65
N ASP A 103 -13.15 -11.49 -12.89
CA ASP A 103 -12.92 -10.70 -11.68
C ASP A 103 -12.58 -11.60 -10.49
N GLN A 104 -11.34 -12.10 -10.46
CA GLN A 104 -10.85 -13.07 -9.48
C GLN A 104 -9.95 -12.45 -8.41
N GLY A 105 -9.68 -11.14 -8.49
CA GLY A 105 -8.77 -10.46 -7.58
C GLY A 105 -7.29 -10.63 -7.92
N THR A 106 -6.43 -10.06 -7.07
CA THR A 106 -4.98 -9.97 -7.30
C THR A 106 -4.19 -10.48 -6.10
N ASP A 107 -3.10 -11.18 -6.38
CA ASP A 107 -2.04 -11.50 -5.43
C ASP A 107 -1.07 -10.32 -5.32
N LEU A 108 -0.77 -9.85 -4.11
CA LEU A 108 0.03 -8.63 -3.93
C LEU A 108 1.46 -8.78 -4.46
N LEU A 109 2.08 -9.96 -4.30
CA LEU A 109 3.42 -10.20 -4.84
C LEU A 109 3.45 -10.18 -6.36
N THR A 110 2.42 -10.72 -7.03
CA THR A 110 2.30 -10.65 -8.49
C THR A 110 2.26 -9.19 -8.97
N LEU A 111 1.52 -8.33 -8.29
CA LEU A 111 1.49 -6.90 -8.62
C LEU A 111 2.83 -6.22 -8.35
N LEU A 112 3.48 -6.49 -7.23
CA LEU A 112 4.80 -5.93 -6.90
C LEU A 112 5.86 -6.33 -7.94
N GLU A 113 5.84 -7.57 -8.41
CA GLU A 113 6.71 -8.06 -9.49
C GLU A 113 6.44 -7.33 -10.81
N TYR A 114 5.17 -7.19 -11.18
CA TYR A 114 4.77 -6.44 -12.36
C TYR A 114 5.22 -4.96 -12.25
N TRP A 115 5.00 -4.34 -11.10
CA TRP A 115 5.37 -2.96 -10.83
C TRP A 115 6.88 -2.72 -10.96
N LYS A 116 7.70 -3.64 -10.44
CA LYS A 116 9.17 -3.59 -10.61
C LYS A 116 9.58 -3.82 -12.06
N ALA A 117 9.10 -4.87 -12.71
CA ALA A 117 9.55 -5.28 -14.03
C ALA A 117 9.02 -4.37 -15.14
N THR A 118 7.71 -4.14 -15.15
CA THR A 118 6.99 -3.41 -16.22
C THR A 118 6.76 -1.95 -15.85
N GLY A 119 6.28 -1.69 -14.63
CA GLY A 119 5.87 -0.38 -14.16
C GLY A 119 4.36 -0.17 -14.24
N ILE A 120 3.89 0.88 -13.60
CA ILE A 120 2.49 1.30 -13.53
C ILE A 120 2.35 2.65 -14.23
N THR A 121 1.42 2.77 -15.17
CA THR A 121 1.13 4.04 -15.82
C THR A 121 0.20 4.88 -14.94
N VAL A 122 0.64 6.10 -14.65
CA VAL A 122 -0.07 7.13 -13.90
C VAL A 122 0.04 8.46 -14.63
N ASN A 123 -0.67 9.49 -14.22
CA ASN A 123 -0.58 10.81 -14.83
C ASN A 123 0.19 11.78 -13.92
N ASP A 124 0.97 12.66 -14.52
CA ASP A 124 1.52 13.84 -13.85
C ASP A 124 0.47 14.93 -13.63
N ALA A 125 0.85 16.03 -12.99
CA ALA A 125 -0.04 17.15 -12.70
C ALA A 125 -0.63 17.83 -13.96
N SER A 126 -0.04 17.61 -15.13
CA SER A 126 -0.56 18.10 -16.42
C SER A 126 -1.52 17.13 -17.10
N GLY A 127 -1.72 15.95 -16.51
CA GLY A 127 -2.50 14.85 -17.09
C GLY A 127 -1.75 14.00 -18.11
N LYS A 128 -0.44 14.17 -18.22
CA LYS A 128 0.41 13.40 -19.14
C LYS A 128 0.74 12.05 -18.51
N PRO A 129 0.59 10.92 -19.25
CA PRO A 129 0.98 9.60 -18.78
C PRO A 129 2.49 9.50 -18.49
N VAL A 130 2.82 8.93 -17.34
CA VAL A 130 4.17 8.66 -16.86
C VAL A 130 4.23 7.22 -16.39
N LEU A 131 5.32 6.52 -16.69
CA LEU A 131 5.57 5.17 -16.20
C LEU A 131 6.30 5.23 -14.86
N HIS A 132 5.65 4.79 -13.80
CA HIS A 132 6.22 4.68 -12.46
C HIS A 132 6.71 3.25 -12.20
N LYS A 133 7.96 3.10 -11.77
CA LYS A 133 8.56 1.82 -11.39
C LYS A 133 9.07 1.86 -9.96
N ILE A 134 9.00 0.72 -9.29
CA ILE A 134 9.66 0.52 -8.00
C ILE A 134 11.04 -0.12 -8.20
N LEU A 135 11.92 0.15 -7.27
CA LEU A 135 13.26 -0.44 -7.21
C LEU A 135 13.21 -1.86 -6.60
N GLY A 136 12.27 -2.05 -5.67
CA GLY A 136 12.02 -3.33 -5.03
C GLY A 136 11.04 -3.21 -3.86
N TRP A 137 10.91 -4.30 -3.11
CA TRP A 137 10.06 -4.38 -1.91
C TRP A 137 10.69 -5.32 -0.88
N ALA A 138 10.26 -5.21 0.38
CA ALA A 138 10.61 -6.18 1.42
C ALA A 138 9.39 -6.46 2.32
N SER A 139 9.30 -7.67 2.85
CA SER A 139 8.21 -8.08 3.73
C SER A 139 8.37 -7.50 5.14
N LEU A 140 7.27 -7.19 5.78
CA LEU A 140 7.19 -6.69 7.15
C LEU A 140 7.00 -7.85 8.13
N ASP A 141 7.53 -7.72 9.35
CA ASP A 141 7.11 -8.53 10.48
C ASP A 141 5.73 -8.06 10.95
N LEU A 142 4.71 -8.87 10.62
CA LEU A 142 3.30 -8.54 10.89
C LEU A 142 2.96 -8.51 12.37
N SER A 143 3.80 -9.06 13.23
CA SER A 143 3.63 -9.05 14.69
C SER A 143 4.25 -7.81 15.35
N SER A 144 5.08 -7.06 14.63
CA SER A 144 5.83 -5.92 15.14
C SER A 144 5.22 -4.57 14.75
N VAL A 145 4.37 -4.02 15.59
CA VAL A 145 3.88 -2.64 15.43
C VAL A 145 5.04 -1.64 15.31
N ALA A 146 6.12 -1.86 16.04
CA ALA A 146 7.30 -0.99 15.99
C ALA A 146 7.92 -0.99 14.59
N GLN A 147 8.07 -2.17 13.95
CA GLN A 147 8.60 -2.28 12.60
C GLN A 147 7.67 -1.63 11.57
N ILE A 148 6.35 -1.88 11.67
CA ILE A 148 5.35 -1.29 10.76
C ILE A 148 5.36 0.24 10.86
N ARG A 149 5.41 0.80 12.07
CA ARG A 149 5.51 2.24 12.28
C ARG A 149 6.80 2.82 11.71
N TYR A 150 7.92 2.14 11.93
CA TYR A 150 9.22 2.59 11.44
C TYR A 150 9.26 2.53 9.91
N ALA A 151 8.73 1.47 9.29
CA ALA A 151 8.57 1.35 7.86
C ALA A 151 7.74 2.51 7.27
N ASN A 152 6.62 2.81 7.90
CA ASN A 152 5.74 3.92 7.50
C ASN A 152 6.45 5.28 7.58
N ASP A 153 7.26 5.50 8.62
CA ASP A 153 8.04 6.74 8.78
C ASP A 153 9.12 6.90 7.69
N ILE A 154 9.74 5.80 7.29
CA ILE A 154 10.84 5.81 6.31
C ILE A 154 10.35 5.93 4.87
N PHE A 155 9.32 5.15 4.51
CA PHE A 155 8.92 4.93 3.11
C PHE A 155 7.64 5.69 2.71
N GLY A 156 7.04 6.49 3.59
CA GLY A 156 5.84 7.26 3.27
C GLY A 156 4.56 6.45 3.23
N GLY A 157 4.67 5.14 3.38
CA GLY A 157 3.55 4.22 3.40
C GLY A 157 3.98 2.77 3.44
N THR A 158 3.02 1.90 3.69
CA THR A 158 3.17 0.45 3.67
C THR A 158 2.04 -0.17 2.87
N TYR A 159 2.35 -1.14 2.04
CA TYR A 159 1.40 -1.86 1.19
C TYR A 159 0.95 -3.13 1.90
N LEU A 160 -0.28 -3.16 2.39
CA LEU A 160 -0.75 -4.12 3.38
C LEU A 160 -1.91 -4.96 2.86
N GLY A 161 -1.90 -6.25 3.18
CA GLY A 161 -3.00 -7.16 2.98
C GLY A 161 -3.66 -7.53 4.29
N ILE A 162 -4.99 -7.49 4.34
CA ILE A 162 -5.78 -7.88 5.51
C ILE A 162 -6.83 -8.93 5.17
N LYS A 163 -7.20 -9.71 6.18
CA LYS A 163 -8.47 -10.44 6.22
C LYS A 163 -9.54 -9.45 6.65
N CYS A 164 -10.29 -8.92 5.68
CA CYS A 164 -11.25 -7.85 5.92
C CYS A 164 -12.48 -8.36 6.68
N PRO A 165 -12.74 -7.90 7.93
CA PRO A 165 -13.95 -8.26 8.65
C PRO A 165 -15.15 -7.45 8.14
N GLN A 166 -16.35 -7.97 8.33
CA GLN A 166 -17.62 -7.33 7.99
C GLN A 166 -17.72 -5.92 8.60
N SER A 167 -17.23 -5.74 9.84
CA SER A 167 -17.25 -4.44 10.51
C SER A 167 -16.58 -3.32 9.74
N CYS A 168 -15.54 -3.62 8.94
CA CYS A 168 -14.88 -2.61 8.08
C CYS A 168 -15.73 -2.19 6.89
N MET A 169 -16.59 -3.07 6.42
CA MET A 169 -17.50 -2.77 5.31
C MET A 169 -18.74 -2.03 5.77
N ASP A 170 -19.15 -2.25 7.02
CA ASP A 170 -20.31 -1.60 7.63
C ASP A 170 -19.99 -0.17 8.06
N ASP A 171 -18.79 0.06 8.59
CA ASP A 171 -18.35 1.38 9.07
C ASP A 171 -16.91 1.69 8.63
N THR A 172 -16.77 2.71 7.79
CA THR A 172 -15.48 3.22 7.32
C THR A 172 -14.98 4.44 8.09
N SER A 173 -15.64 4.82 9.19
CA SER A 173 -15.25 6.01 9.96
C SER A 173 -14.02 5.77 10.84
N ASN A 174 -13.85 4.55 11.37
CA ASN A 174 -12.71 4.17 12.19
C ASN A 174 -12.61 2.64 12.29
N TRP A 175 -11.50 2.06 11.86
CA TRP A 175 -11.31 0.61 11.90
C TRP A 175 -10.70 0.15 13.22
N THR A 176 -11.51 -0.53 13.99
CA THR A 176 -11.12 -1.12 15.28
C THR A 176 -11.34 -2.63 15.26
N TYR A 177 -10.72 -3.33 16.20
CA TYR A 177 -11.06 -4.75 16.39
C TYR A 177 -12.50 -4.88 16.92
N VAL A 178 -13.30 -5.67 16.23
CA VAL A 178 -14.66 -6.03 16.63
C VAL A 178 -14.69 -7.54 16.80
N ALA A 179 -14.98 -7.99 18.04
CA ALA A 179 -15.06 -9.41 18.36
C ALA A 179 -16.15 -10.10 17.51
N ASP A 180 -15.86 -11.31 17.04
CA ASP A 180 -16.76 -12.15 16.27
C ASP A 180 -17.28 -11.56 14.94
N SER A 181 -16.68 -10.46 14.47
CA SER A 181 -16.98 -9.95 13.13
C SER A 181 -16.50 -10.97 12.08
N PRO A 182 -17.39 -11.48 11.20
CA PRO A 182 -17.03 -12.48 10.22
C PRO A 182 -16.05 -11.91 9.19
N ILE A 183 -15.16 -12.76 8.65
CA ILE A 183 -14.24 -12.38 7.59
C ILE A 183 -14.96 -12.50 6.25
N GLU A 184 -15.06 -11.40 5.53
CA GLU A 184 -15.73 -11.32 4.22
C GLU A 184 -14.79 -11.63 3.05
N GLY A 185 -13.46 -11.42 3.23
CA GLY A 185 -12.49 -11.68 2.17
C GLY A 185 -11.12 -11.06 2.43
N GLY A 186 -10.26 -11.11 1.44
CA GLY A 186 -8.98 -10.42 1.46
C GLY A 186 -9.09 -9.01 0.87
N HIS A 187 -8.41 -8.04 1.49
CA HIS A 187 -8.41 -6.64 1.05
C HIS A 187 -7.01 -6.03 1.13
N CYS A 188 -6.70 -5.17 0.16
CA CYS A 188 -5.47 -4.39 0.15
C CYS A 188 -5.72 -2.98 0.67
N ILE A 189 -4.83 -2.49 1.52
CA ILE A 189 -4.88 -1.17 2.14
C ILE A 189 -3.48 -0.55 2.16
N ASP A 190 -3.39 0.76 2.21
CA ASP A 190 -2.12 1.46 2.37
C ASP A 190 -2.05 2.11 3.75
N GLY A 191 -1.15 1.62 4.60
CA GLY A 191 -0.86 2.29 5.87
C GLY A 191 -0.02 3.53 5.60
N THR A 192 -0.55 4.73 5.88
CA THR A 192 0.08 6.01 5.50
C THR A 192 0.30 6.95 6.68
N GLY A 193 -0.34 6.69 7.80
CA GLY A 193 -0.20 7.49 9.01
C GLY A 193 0.03 6.66 10.25
N GLN A 194 0.61 7.28 11.27
CA GLN A 194 0.95 6.63 12.53
C GLN A 194 0.83 7.56 13.74
N GLY A 195 0.28 7.03 14.80
CA GLY A 195 0.17 7.66 16.11
C GLY A 195 0.65 6.73 17.21
N SER A 196 0.23 6.98 18.45
CA SER A 196 0.60 6.16 19.60
C SER A 196 -0.22 4.86 19.72
N GLN A 197 -1.49 4.87 19.29
CA GLN A 197 -2.44 3.77 19.46
C GLN A 197 -2.96 3.21 18.13
N GLY A 198 -2.63 3.85 17.01
CA GLY A 198 -3.09 3.51 15.68
C GLY A 198 -2.51 4.46 14.66
N GLY A 199 -3.14 4.56 13.52
CA GLY A 199 -2.71 5.41 12.43
C GLY A 199 -3.84 5.72 11.47
N HIS A 200 -3.45 6.03 10.24
CA HIS A 200 -4.36 6.23 9.11
C HIS A 200 -3.98 5.27 7.99
N LEU A 201 -4.97 4.82 7.28
CA LEU A 201 -4.81 4.02 6.07
C LEU A 201 -5.67 4.58 4.95
N ILE A 202 -5.29 4.30 3.71
CA ILE A 202 -6.12 4.59 2.54
C ILE A 202 -6.78 3.29 2.08
N SER A 203 -8.09 3.34 1.92
CA SER A 203 -8.91 2.27 1.37
C SER A 203 -10.16 2.87 0.73
N TRP A 204 -10.59 2.33 -0.42
CA TRP A 204 -11.79 2.74 -1.14
C TRP A 204 -11.88 4.26 -1.42
N GLY A 205 -10.75 4.92 -1.62
CA GLY A 205 -10.67 6.36 -1.81
C GLY A 205 -10.92 7.17 -0.54
N LEU A 206 -10.81 6.56 0.62
CA LEU A 206 -11.00 7.20 1.93
C LEU A 206 -9.71 7.15 2.75
N ASN A 207 -9.49 8.20 3.53
CA ASN A 207 -8.51 8.19 4.60
C ASN A 207 -9.21 7.73 5.89
N ILE A 208 -8.86 6.54 6.37
CA ILE A 208 -9.56 5.86 7.47
C ILE A 208 -8.62 5.73 8.67
N PRO A 209 -8.97 6.25 9.83
CA PRO A 209 -8.23 5.96 11.06
C PRO A 209 -8.38 4.48 11.45
N PHE A 210 -7.33 3.91 12.05
CA PHE A 210 -7.34 2.54 12.56
C PHE A 210 -6.58 2.40 13.88
N THR A 211 -6.87 1.35 14.65
CA THR A 211 -6.10 0.97 15.84
C THR A 211 -5.05 -0.08 15.51
N PHE A 212 -3.91 -0.09 16.23
CA PHE A 212 -2.92 -1.16 16.05
C PHE A 212 -3.46 -2.54 16.45
N GLU A 213 -4.42 -2.61 17.38
CA GLU A 213 -5.11 -3.85 17.71
C GLU A 213 -5.83 -4.43 16.48
N PHE A 214 -6.55 -3.59 15.73
CA PHE A 214 -7.17 -3.97 14.46
C PHE A 214 -6.13 -4.52 13.49
N LEU A 215 -5.04 -3.78 13.28
CA LEU A 215 -4.02 -4.16 12.33
C LEU A 215 -3.39 -5.51 12.69
N LEU A 216 -2.93 -5.68 13.93
CA LEU A 216 -2.34 -6.95 14.40
C LEU A 216 -3.30 -8.14 14.29
N LYS A 217 -4.62 -7.89 14.38
CA LYS A 217 -5.62 -8.96 14.31
C LYS A 217 -5.90 -9.43 12.88
N TYR A 218 -5.91 -8.50 11.93
CA TYR A 218 -6.41 -8.79 10.59
C TYR A 218 -5.34 -8.75 9.50
N LEU A 219 -4.15 -8.22 9.77
CA LEU A 219 -3.03 -8.21 8.84
C LEU A 219 -2.59 -9.65 8.53
N ASP A 220 -2.44 -9.98 7.25
CA ASP A 220 -1.98 -11.30 6.80
C ASP A 220 -0.80 -11.24 5.82
N GLU A 221 -0.50 -10.08 5.26
CA GLU A 221 0.74 -9.78 4.55
C GLU A 221 1.03 -8.29 4.58
N GLY A 222 2.29 -7.89 4.38
CA GLY A 222 2.66 -6.49 4.37
C GLY A 222 4.05 -6.27 3.81
N TYR A 223 4.19 -5.16 3.07
CA TYR A 223 5.41 -4.83 2.36
C TYR A 223 5.74 -3.36 2.51
N ILE A 224 7.05 -3.06 2.58
CA ILE A 224 7.56 -1.77 2.16
C ILE A 224 7.74 -1.80 0.65
N VAL A 225 7.57 -0.64 0.02
CA VAL A 225 7.87 -0.44 -1.40
C VAL A 225 8.97 0.61 -1.49
N VAL A 226 9.97 0.36 -2.30
CA VAL A 226 11.07 1.31 -2.51
C VAL A 226 10.97 1.89 -3.90
N SER A 227 10.70 3.18 -3.95
CA SER A 227 10.57 3.95 -5.19
C SER A 227 11.60 5.08 -5.25
N SER A 228 12.14 5.33 -6.44
CA SER A 228 12.96 6.53 -6.66
C SER A 228 12.14 7.82 -6.53
N SER A 229 10.84 7.75 -6.69
CA SER A 229 9.92 8.89 -6.53
C SER A 229 9.74 9.33 -5.07
N TRP A 230 10.14 8.48 -4.11
CA TRP A 230 10.21 8.82 -2.68
C TRP A 230 11.51 9.55 -2.31
N LEU A 231 12.46 9.68 -3.24
CA LEU A 231 13.72 10.37 -3.04
C LEU A 231 13.64 11.77 -3.68
N ASP A 232 14.16 12.75 -2.97
CA ASP A 232 14.37 14.09 -3.53
C ASP A 232 15.54 14.09 -4.54
N GLN A 233 15.83 15.24 -5.13
CA GLN A 233 16.91 15.40 -6.10
C GLN A 233 18.32 15.16 -5.50
N GLN A 234 18.43 15.10 -4.17
CA GLN A 234 19.66 14.81 -3.42
C GLN A 234 19.74 13.33 -3.01
N GLY A 235 18.78 12.49 -3.42
CA GLY A 235 18.71 11.07 -3.06
C GLY A 235 18.29 10.84 -1.60
N LYS A 236 17.60 11.81 -0.97
CA LYS A 236 17.08 11.71 0.39
C LYS A 236 15.57 11.59 0.39
N SER A 237 15.06 10.69 1.23
CA SER A 237 13.63 10.62 1.48
C SER A 237 13.13 11.82 2.32
N PRO A 238 11.84 12.15 2.31
CA PRO A 238 11.25 13.15 3.20
C PRO A 238 11.50 12.87 4.69
N SER A 239 11.76 11.62 5.07
CA SER A 239 12.18 11.23 6.43
C SER A 239 13.69 11.48 6.70
N GLY A 240 14.48 11.81 5.66
CA GLY A 240 15.91 12.11 5.78
C GLY A 240 16.82 10.89 5.84
N LEU A 241 16.32 9.70 5.52
CA LEU A 241 17.09 8.46 5.54
C LEU A 241 17.96 8.32 4.29
N ASP A 242 19.21 7.84 4.49
CA ASP A 242 20.06 7.32 3.41
C ASP A 242 19.61 5.89 3.06
N LEU A 243 19.09 5.73 1.85
CA LEU A 243 18.59 4.45 1.39
C LEU A 243 19.62 3.60 0.65
N ASP A 244 20.87 4.07 0.49
CA ASP A 244 21.89 3.38 -0.30
C ASP A 244 22.15 1.96 0.19
N GLY A 245 22.19 1.75 1.50
CA GLY A 245 22.34 0.42 2.09
C GLY A 245 21.19 -0.51 1.75
N LEU A 246 19.94 -0.03 1.89
CA LEU A 246 18.74 -0.79 1.58
C LEU A 246 18.62 -1.10 0.08
N LEU A 247 18.90 -0.09 -0.76
CA LEU A 247 18.92 -0.25 -2.22
C LEU A 247 19.97 -1.23 -2.71
N THR A 248 21.12 -1.29 -2.05
CA THR A 248 22.20 -2.23 -2.40
C THR A 248 21.77 -3.66 -2.13
N ALA A 249 21.14 -3.93 -1.00
CA ALA A 249 20.60 -5.25 -0.67
C ALA A 249 19.47 -5.67 -1.62
N MET A 250 18.60 -4.74 -2.03
CA MET A 250 17.50 -5.01 -2.97
C MET A 250 17.96 -5.14 -4.43
N LYS A 251 19.15 -4.67 -4.80
CA LYS A 251 19.74 -4.88 -6.13
C LYS A 251 20.32 -6.27 -6.32
N ALA A 252 20.59 -6.98 -5.23
CA ALA A 252 21.10 -8.35 -5.26
C ALA A 252 20.01 -9.42 -5.48
N LEU A 253 18.72 -8.99 -5.61
CA LEU A 253 17.55 -9.79 -5.96
C LEU A 253 17.17 -9.54 -7.43
#